data_558ff631d27e49eb533af8cb368afb08
#
_entry.id   558ff631d27e49eb533af8cb368afb08
#
_cell.length_a   1.000
_cell.length_b   1.000
_cell.length_c   1.000
_cell.angle_alpha   90.00
_cell.angle_beta   90.00
_cell.angle_gamma   90.00
#
_symmetry.space_group_name_H-M   'P 1'
#
loop_
_entity.id
_entity.type
_entity.pdbx_description
1 polymer ?
#
loop_
_entity_poly.entity_id
_entity_poly.type
_entity_poly.pdbx_seq_one_letter_code
_entity_poly.pdbx_strand_id
1 'polypeptide(L)'
;MNLSSRRNLIQAGALVACLPSLGFSQIISPDMGSTIPWSQVKLLNDEVLKSTQLKGQVLVTYFWASWCPFCAQQTPEIEKLSVKYQSKGLFVLGVSIDKDLSAAKAYFQKHRYSFSSTWLDPNVKSELKKPSSVPLVTVYDKSGLLVQHEKGQMFAEDVQALSRWI
;
A
#
# COMPACT_ATOMS: atom_id res chain seq x y z
N MET A 1 66.18 59.21 8.41
CA MET A 1 64.84 59.28 9.00
C MET A 1 63.91 58.51 8.05
N ASN A 2 63.58 57.30 8.37
CA ASN A 2 62.72 56.51 7.51
C ASN A 2 61.94 55.53 8.37
N LEU A 3 60.66 55.78 8.57
CA LEU A 3 59.74 55.00 9.34
C LEU A 3 59.17 53.89 8.44
N SER A 4 59.60 52.68 8.68
CA SER A 4 59.06 51.47 8.04
C SER A 4 57.87 50.98 8.81
N SER A 5 56.65 51.12 8.29
CA SER A 5 55.42 50.61 8.80
C SER A 5 55.27 49.09 8.47
N ARG A 6 55.30 48.26 9.48
CA ARG A 6 55.01 46.80 9.33
C ARG A 6 53.53 46.63 9.41
N ARG A 7 52.89 46.25 8.32
CA ARG A 7 51.50 45.78 8.26
C ARG A 7 51.47 44.29 8.60
N ASN A 8 50.93 43.97 9.78
CA ASN A 8 50.61 42.59 10.13
C ASN A 8 49.36 42.14 9.36
N LEU A 9 49.51 41.15 8.47
CA LEU A 9 48.39 40.40 7.90
C LEU A 9 47.93 39.39 8.93
N ILE A 10 46.71 39.57 9.46
CA ILE A 10 46.02 38.59 10.23
C ILE A 10 45.30 37.65 9.22
N GLN A 11 45.80 36.43 9.08
CA GLN A 11 45.13 35.38 8.34
C GLN A 11 44.00 34.84 9.21
N ALA A 12 42.75 35.14 8.86
CA ALA A 12 41.59 34.53 9.44
C ALA A 12 41.40 33.12 8.85
N GLY A 13 41.76 32.10 9.61
CA GLY A 13 41.47 30.70 9.28
C GLY A 13 39.98 30.43 9.40
N ALA A 14 39.29 30.15 8.31
CA ALA A 14 37.92 29.68 8.30
C ALA A 14 37.90 28.22 8.72
N LEU A 15 37.41 27.94 9.95
CA LEU A 15 37.06 26.59 10.41
C LEU A 15 35.78 26.18 9.69
N VAL A 16 35.92 25.32 8.70
CA VAL A 16 34.77 24.60 8.11
C VAL A 16 34.35 23.51 9.08
N ALA A 17 33.31 23.77 9.83
CA ALA A 17 32.65 22.74 10.67
C ALA A 17 31.93 21.76 9.76
N CYS A 18 32.50 20.57 9.56
CA CYS A 18 31.79 19.41 9.02
C CYS A 18 30.71 18.96 10.00
N LEU A 19 29.46 19.36 9.77
CA LEU A 19 28.31 18.78 10.46
C LEU A 19 28.09 17.37 9.90
N PRO A 20 27.99 16.33 10.78
CA PRO A 20 27.58 15.01 10.31
C PRO A 20 26.14 15.11 9.81
N SER A 21 25.93 14.82 8.54
CA SER A 21 24.60 14.63 7.98
C SER A 21 23.98 13.42 8.69
N LEU A 22 23.10 13.70 9.64
CA LEU A 22 22.20 12.68 10.20
C LEU A 22 21.37 12.16 9.03
N GLY A 23 21.75 10.96 8.57
CA GLY A 23 20.96 10.22 7.59
C GLY A 23 19.57 9.96 8.16
N PHE A 24 18.61 10.77 7.75
CA PHE A 24 17.20 10.48 7.95
C PHE A 24 16.94 9.18 7.21
N SER A 25 16.83 8.07 7.97
CA SER A 25 16.30 6.83 7.45
C SER A 25 14.88 7.12 7.00
N GLN A 26 14.70 7.30 5.70
CA GLN A 26 13.37 7.49 5.12
C GLN A 26 12.60 6.19 5.38
N ILE A 27 11.68 6.26 6.33
CA ILE A 27 10.59 5.29 6.42
C ILE A 27 9.89 5.39 5.06
N ILE A 28 10.06 4.37 4.22
CA ILE A 28 9.42 4.30 2.91
C ILE A 28 7.94 4.17 3.16
N SER A 29 7.27 5.30 3.32
CA SER A 29 5.84 5.40 3.15
C SER A 29 5.56 5.07 1.68
N PRO A 30 4.52 4.29 1.34
CA PRO A 30 4.15 4.13 -0.05
C PRO A 30 3.99 5.51 -0.66
N ASP A 31 4.54 5.70 -1.86
CA ASP A 31 4.48 6.99 -2.56
C ASP A 31 3.02 7.36 -2.82
N MET A 32 2.46 8.18 -1.95
CA MET A 32 1.12 8.75 -2.17
C MET A 32 1.12 9.44 -3.53
N GLY A 33 0.07 9.20 -4.33
CA GLY A 33 0.00 9.63 -5.72
C GLY A 33 0.64 8.66 -6.72
N SER A 34 1.24 7.54 -6.28
CA SER A 34 1.66 6.48 -7.21
C SER A 34 0.47 5.80 -7.87
N THR A 35 0.67 5.29 -9.08
CA THR A 35 -0.37 4.59 -9.83
C THR A 35 -0.52 3.14 -9.38
N ILE A 36 -1.64 2.50 -9.79
CA ILE A 36 -1.85 1.06 -9.59
C ILE A 36 -0.62 0.29 -10.11
N PRO A 37 0.06 -0.52 -9.25
CA PRO A 37 1.39 -1.06 -9.57
C PRO A 37 1.36 -2.34 -10.42
N TRP A 38 0.21 -2.73 -10.95
CA TRP A 38 0.04 -3.97 -11.71
C TRP A 38 -0.82 -3.76 -12.97
N SER A 39 -0.50 -4.52 -14.02
CA SER A 39 -1.23 -4.50 -15.29
C SER A 39 -2.38 -5.50 -15.30
N GLN A 40 -2.15 -6.69 -14.76
CA GLN A 40 -3.16 -7.74 -14.61
C GLN A 40 -2.83 -8.68 -13.45
N VAL A 41 -3.87 -9.31 -12.90
CA VAL A 41 -3.76 -10.34 -11.85
C VAL A 41 -4.71 -11.51 -12.15
N LYS A 42 -4.31 -12.73 -11.77
CA LYS A 42 -5.18 -13.90 -11.82
C LYS A 42 -5.95 -14.01 -10.51
N LEU A 43 -7.27 -14.04 -10.58
CA LEU A 43 -8.15 -14.15 -9.41
C LEU A 43 -8.23 -15.59 -8.89
N LEU A 44 -8.73 -15.76 -7.67
CA LEU A 44 -8.93 -17.09 -7.04
C LEU A 44 -9.94 -17.97 -7.79
N ASN A 45 -10.84 -17.38 -8.57
CA ASN A 45 -11.79 -18.05 -9.46
C ASN A 45 -11.23 -18.35 -10.84
N ASP A 46 -9.90 -18.18 -11.04
CA ASP A 46 -9.16 -18.40 -12.26
C ASP A 46 -9.38 -17.35 -13.39
N GLU A 47 -10.23 -16.34 -13.18
CA GLU A 47 -10.39 -15.21 -14.10
C GLU A 47 -9.17 -14.27 -14.08
N VAL A 48 -8.98 -13.51 -15.14
CA VAL A 48 -7.93 -12.48 -15.23
C VAL A 48 -8.55 -11.10 -15.14
N LEU A 49 -8.15 -10.35 -14.11
CA LEU A 49 -8.51 -8.95 -13.92
C LEU A 49 -7.39 -8.06 -14.47
N LYS A 50 -7.73 -7.15 -15.38
CA LYS A 50 -6.80 -6.12 -15.90
C LYS A 50 -7.05 -4.79 -15.18
N SER A 51 -5.98 -4.07 -14.83
CA SER A 51 -6.11 -2.74 -14.18
C SER A 51 -6.90 -1.74 -15.03
N THR A 52 -6.85 -1.89 -16.37
CA THR A 52 -7.64 -1.06 -17.30
C THR A 52 -9.15 -1.20 -17.15
N GLN A 53 -9.65 -2.31 -16.59
CA GLN A 53 -11.07 -2.53 -16.32
C GLN A 53 -11.58 -1.74 -15.11
N LEU A 54 -10.65 -1.20 -14.30
CA LEU A 54 -10.96 -0.43 -13.09
C LEU A 54 -10.95 1.09 -13.33
N LYS A 55 -10.76 1.54 -14.57
CA LYS A 55 -10.77 2.98 -14.89
C LYS A 55 -12.10 3.62 -14.46
N GLY A 56 -11.99 4.75 -13.75
CA GLY A 56 -13.16 5.48 -13.24
C GLY A 56 -13.79 4.87 -11.98
N GLN A 57 -13.21 3.79 -11.44
CA GLN A 57 -13.63 3.20 -10.17
C GLN A 57 -12.60 3.49 -9.07
N VAL A 58 -13.07 3.57 -7.84
CA VAL A 58 -12.20 3.54 -6.66
C VAL A 58 -11.77 2.10 -6.42
N LEU A 59 -10.46 1.85 -6.35
CA LEU A 59 -9.92 0.52 -6.02
C LEU A 59 -9.48 0.48 -4.56
N VAL A 60 -10.07 -0.41 -3.79
CA VAL A 60 -9.59 -0.79 -2.46
C VAL A 60 -8.81 -2.11 -2.60
N THR A 61 -7.49 -2.07 -2.39
CA THR A 61 -6.68 -3.30 -2.35
C THR A 61 -6.48 -3.69 -0.89
N TYR A 62 -6.87 -4.92 -0.55
CA TYR A 62 -6.82 -5.47 0.79
C TYR A 62 -5.90 -6.68 0.86
N PHE A 63 -4.72 -6.53 1.49
CA PHE A 63 -3.78 -7.63 1.72
C PHE A 63 -4.15 -8.39 3.00
N TRP A 64 -4.25 -9.70 2.87
CA TRP A 64 -4.72 -10.58 3.94
C TRP A 64 -4.03 -11.95 3.92
N ALA A 65 -4.25 -12.76 4.96
CA ALA A 65 -3.87 -14.16 4.99
C ALA A 65 -4.87 -14.97 5.82
N SER A 66 -5.04 -16.25 5.48
CA SER A 66 -5.97 -17.16 6.17
C SER A 66 -5.59 -17.43 7.64
N TRP A 67 -4.31 -17.33 7.96
CA TRP A 67 -3.75 -17.50 9.31
C TRP A 67 -3.70 -16.22 10.15
N CYS A 68 -4.11 -15.07 9.59
CA CYS A 68 -4.02 -13.77 10.27
C CYS A 68 -5.29 -13.50 11.11
N PRO A 69 -5.20 -13.42 12.45
CA PRO A 69 -6.37 -13.23 13.31
C PRO A 69 -7.03 -11.85 13.12
N PHE A 70 -6.23 -10.81 12.91
CA PHE A 70 -6.73 -9.45 12.63
C PHE A 70 -7.42 -9.37 11.26
N CYS A 71 -6.92 -10.12 10.28
CA CYS A 71 -7.59 -10.24 8.98
C CYS A 71 -8.95 -10.94 9.13
N ALA A 72 -9.05 -11.98 9.95
CA ALA A 72 -10.31 -12.68 10.19
C ALA A 72 -11.39 -11.74 10.78
N GLN A 73 -11.01 -10.75 11.58
CA GLN A 73 -11.92 -9.74 12.14
C GLN A 73 -12.28 -8.67 11.09
N GLN A 74 -11.35 -8.26 10.25
CA GLN A 74 -11.56 -7.18 9.28
C GLN A 74 -12.23 -7.64 7.98
N THR A 75 -11.98 -8.86 7.50
CA THR A 75 -12.48 -9.34 6.21
C THR A 75 -14.01 -9.28 6.07
N PRO A 76 -14.82 -9.59 7.12
CA PRO A 76 -16.28 -9.41 7.05
C PRO A 76 -16.69 -7.95 6.77
N GLU A 77 -15.95 -6.97 7.28
CA GLU A 77 -16.23 -5.55 7.04
C GLU A 77 -15.84 -5.13 5.61
N ILE A 78 -14.75 -5.69 5.08
CA ILE A 78 -14.35 -5.54 3.66
C ILE A 78 -15.41 -6.14 2.73
N GLU A 79 -15.96 -7.31 3.08
CA GLU A 79 -17.09 -7.91 2.32
C GLU A 79 -18.31 -6.99 2.31
N LYS A 80 -18.73 -6.46 3.47
CA LYS A 80 -19.84 -5.51 3.57
C LYS A 80 -19.60 -4.25 2.74
N LEU A 81 -18.37 -3.70 2.77
CA LEU A 81 -17.99 -2.56 1.94
C LEU A 81 -18.16 -2.88 0.46
N SER A 82 -17.62 -4.02 0.01
CA SER A 82 -17.71 -4.46 -1.38
C SER A 82 -19.15 -4.59 -1.84
N VAL A 83 -19.96 -5.38 -1.13
CA VAL A 83 -21.38 -5.62 -1.47
C VAL A 83 -22.17 -4.31 -1.55
N LYS A 84 -21.94 -3.40 -0.60
CA LYS A 84 -22.67 -2.13 -0.50
C LYS A 84 -22.33 -1.12 -1.58
N TYR A 85 -21.09 -1.11 -2.07
CA TYR A 85 -20.58 -0.03 -2.91
C TYR A 85 -20.08 -0.46 -4.30
N GLN A 86 -20.04 -1.76 -4.63
CA GLN A 86 -19.62 -2.23 -5.96
C GLN A 86 -20.43 -1.60 -7.11
N SER A 87 -21.75 -1.46 -6.94
CA SER A 87 -22.61 -0.81 -7.94
C SER A 87 -22.48 0.70 -7.99
N LYS A 88 -21.72 1.30 -7.04
CA LYS A 88 -21.50 2.76 -6.93
C LYS A 88 -20.09 3.16 -7.36
N GLY A 89 -19.34 2.26 -8.00
CA GLY A 89 -18.01 2.55 -8.52
C GLY A 89 -16.88 2.32 -7.54
N LEU A 90 -17.05 1.45 -6.52
CA LEU A 90 -15.96 0.97 -5.68
C LEU A 90 -15.70 -0.51 -5.98
N PHE A 91 -14.45 -0.83 -6.29
CA PHE A 91 -13.99 -2.21 -6.51
C PHE A 91 -13.07 -2.64 -5.37
N VAL A 92 -13.29 -3.82 -4.82
CA VAL A 92 -12.42 -4.42 -3.81
C VAL A 92 -11.60 -5.54 -4.46
N LEU A 93 -10.28 -5.48 -4.32
CA LEU A 93 -9.35 -6.55 -4.66
C LEU A 93 -8.66 -7.05 -3.39
N GLY A 94 -9.02 -8.24 -2.92
CA GLY A 94 -8.25 -8.96 -1.92
C GLY A 94 -6.95 -9.49 -2.53
N VAL A 95 -5.86 -9.46 -1.75
CA VAL A 95 -4.57 -10.05 -2.12
C VAL A 95 -4.12 -10.95 -0.99
N SER A 96 -4.28 -12.26 -1.17
CA SER A 96 -3.76 -13.24 -0.20
C SER A 96 -2.24 -13.33 -0.28
N ILE A 97 -1.59 -13.35 0.89
CA ILE A 97 -0.16 -13.62 1.03
C ILE A 97 0.11 -15.00 1.64
N ASP A 98 -0.88 -15.90 1.61
CA ASP A 98 -0.70 -17.29 2.05
C ASP A 98 0.44 -17.97 1.28
N LYS A 99 1.07 -18.97 1.92
CA LYS A 99 2.11 -19.75 1.24
C LYS A 99 1.55 -20.56 0.08
N ASP A 100 0.30 -21.04 0.23
CA ASP A 100 -0.35 -21.93 -0.72
C ASP A 100 -1.66 -21.32 -1.23
N LEU A 101 -1.86 -21.39 -2.53
CA LEU A 101 -3.11 -20.99 -3.19
C LEU A 101 -4.35 -21.72 -2.63
N SER A 102 -4.17 -23.02 -2.30
CA SER A 102 -5.26 -23.84 -1.75
C SER A 102 -5.76 -23.32 -0.40
N ALA A 103 -4.87 -22.79 0.46
CA ALA A 103 -5.25 -22.19 1.74
C ALA A 103 -6.11 -20.92 1.51
N ALA A 104 -5.69 -20.05 0.58
CA ALA A 104 -6.46 -18.87 0.22
C ALA A 104 -7.85 -19.22 -0.35
N LYS A 105 -7.91 -20.16 -1.30
CA LYS A 105 -9.18 -20.62 -1.90
C LYS A 105 -10.11 -21.23 -0.84
N ALA A 106 -9.59 -22.13 0.01
CA ALA A 106 -10.38 -22.78 1.06
C ALA A 106 -10.95 -21.78 2.07
N TYR A 107 -10.14 -20.79 2.49
CA TYR A 107 -10.59 -19.75 3.40
C TYR A 107 -11.73 -18.92 2.79
N PHE A 108 -11.58 -18.48 1.56
CA PHE A 108 -12.58 -17.69 0.84
C PHE A 108 -13.91 -18.44 0.68
N GLN A 109 -13.84 -19.70 0.26
CA GLN A 109 -15.01 -20.56 0.11
C GLN A 109 -15.72 -20.84 1.44
N LYS A 110 -14.95 -21.17 2.49
CA LYS A 110 -15.49 -21.43 3.84
C LYS A 110 -16.31 -20.26 4.37
N HIS A 111 -15.83 -19.03 4.15
CA HIS A 111 -16.48 -17.82 4.65
C HIS A 111 -17.48 -17.21 3.64
N ARG A 112 -17.61 -17.77 2.44
CA ARG A 112 -18.51 -17.33 1.37
C ARG A 112 -18.31 -15.87 0.99
N TYR A 113 -17.05 -15.39 0.98
CA TYR A 113 -16.74 -14.04 0.54
C TYR A 113 -16.95 -13.91 -0.97
N SER A 114 -17.48 -12.76 -1.40
CA SER A 114 -17.88 -12.48 -2.79
C SER A 114 -17.01 -11.45 -3.50
N PHE A 115 -16.21 -10.64 -2.77
CA PHE A 115 -15.32 -9.68 -3.41
C PHE A 115 -14.20 -10.40 -4.18
N SER A 116 -13.70 -9.76 -5.24
CA SER A 116 -12.61 -10.33 -6.03
C SER A 116 -11.34 -10.46 -5.20
N SER A 117 -10.68 -11.62 -5.28
CA SER A 117 -9.40 -11.83 -4.60
C SER A 117 -8.40 -12.54 -5.49
N THR A 118 -7.13 -12.19 -5.35
CA THR A 118 -5.97 -12.86 -5.98
C THR A 118 -5.06 -13.46 -4.92
N TRP A 119 -4.13 -14.29 -5.35
CA TRP A 119 -3.08 -14.84 -4.51
C TRP A 119 -1.73 -14.36 -5.00
N LEU A 120 -0.91 -13.86 -4.08
CA LEU A 120 0.46 -13.45 -4.34
C LEU A 120 1.38 -14.66 -4.22
N ASP A 121 1.68 -15.31 -5.36
CA ASP A 121 2.58 -16.45 -5.41
C ASP A 121 3.98 -16.07 -4.92
N PRO A 122 4.47 -16.68 -3.84
CA PRO A 122 5.80 -16.36 -3.30
C PRO A 122 6.95 -16.76 -4.23
N ASN A 123 6.70 -17.63 -5.21
CA ASN A 123 7.70 -18.14 -6.15
C ASN A 123 7.73 -17.35 -7.47
N VAL A 124 6.77 -16.48 -7.71
CA VAL A 124 6.65 -15.69 -8.94
C VAL A 124 6.92 -14.22 -8.65
N LYS A 125 7.78 -13.60 -9.47
CA LYS A 125 7.99 -12.15 -9.41
C LYS A 125 6.70 -11.44 -9.80
N SER A 126 6.04 -10.82 -8.82
CA SER A 126 4.79 -10.07 -9.01
C SER A 126 5.05 -8.57 -9.04
N GLU A 127 4.23 -7.86 -9.82
CA GLU A 127 4.14 -6.39 -9.78
C GLU A 127 3.57 -5.91 -8.42
N LEU A 128 2.71 -6.75 -7.80
CA LEU A 128 2.26 -6.54 -6.42
C LEU A 128 3.36 -6.93 -5.43
N LYS A 129 3.84 -5.96 -4.67
CA LYS A 129 4.86 -6.21 -3.64
C LYS A 129 4.19 -6.78 -2.39
N LYS A 130 4.78 -7.87 -1.86
CA LYS A 130 4.35 -8.44 -0.59
C LYS A 130 4.56 -7.42 0.55
N PRO A 131 3.53 -7.09 1.34
CA PRO A 131 3.67 -6.20 2.48
C PRO A 131 4.46 -6.87 3.62
N SER A 132 5.04 -6.06 4.50
CA SER A 132 5.76 -6.53 5.69
C SER A 132 4.81 -7.11 6.76
N SER A 133 3.55 -6.70 6.74
CA SER A 133 2.51 -7.14 7.67
C SER A 133 1.13 -7.11 7.03
N VAL A 134 0.21 -7.91 7.56
CA VAL A 134 -1.22 -7.90 7.22
C VAL A 134 -2.05 -7.78 8.50
N PRO A 135 -3.25 -7.19 8.42
CA PRO A 135 -3.87 -6.63 7.23
C PRO A 135 -3.21 -5.32 6.77
N LEU A 136 -3.30 -5.07 5.46
CA LEU A 136 -2.90 -3.80 4.86
C LEU A 136 -3.99 -3.40 3.86
N VAL A 137 -4.41 -2.14 3.89
CA VAL A 137 -5.36 -1.58 2.92
C VAL A 137 -4.71 -0.44 2.18
N THR A 138 -4.85 -0.42 0.86
CA THR A 138 -4.52 0.73 0.01
C THR A 138 -5.74 1.14 -0.80
N VAL A 139 -5.92 2.44 -1.00
CA VAL A 139 -7.03 2.98 -1.80
C VAL A 139 -6.46 3.78 -2.95
N TYR A 140 -6.92 3.48 -4.15
CA TYR A 140 -6.66 4.23 -5.37
C TYR A 140 -7.96 4.92 -5.80
N ASP A 141 -7.86 6.20 -6.10
CA ASP A 141 -9.00 6.99 -6.57
C ASP A 141 -9.43 6.62 -8.01
N LYS A 142 -10.45 7.31 -8.54
CA LYS A 142 -10.96 7.09 -9.90
C LYS A 142 -9.95 7.37 -11.01
N SER A 143 -8.90 8.13 -10.71
CA SER A 143 -7.77 8.36 -11.63
C SER A 143 -6.69 7.28 -11.55
N GLY A 144 -6.80 6.37 -10.57
CA GLY A 144 -5.84 5.29 -10.30
C GLY A 144 -4.65 5.73 -9.47
N LEU A 145 -4.72 6.86 -8.77
CA LEU A 145 -3.68 7.36 -7.88
C LEU A 145 -3.90 6.88 -6.45
N LEU A 146 -2.84 6.46 -5.77
CA LEU A 146 -2.87 6.06 -4.36
C LEU A 146 -3.19 7.26 -3.48
N VAL A 147 -4.34 7.21 -2.79
CA VAL A 147 -4.87 8.30 -1.94
C VAL A 147 -4.96 7.94 -0.47
N GLN A 148 -4.84 6.65 -0.12
CA GLN A 148 -4.87 6.20 1.27
C GLN A 148 -4.10 4.88 1.43
N HIS A 149 -3.45 4.73 2.60
CA HIS A 149 -2.70 3.53 2.96
C HIS A 149 -2.82 3.31 4.48
N GLU A 150 -3.39 2.16 4.88
CA GLU A 150 -3.64 1.81 6.27
C GLU A 150 -2.97 0.49 6.63
N LYS A 151 -2.08 0.51 7.61
CA LYS A 151 -1.42 -0.69 8.16
C LYS A 151 -2.09 -1.15 9.43
N GLY A 152 -2.33 -2.45 9.53
CA GLY A 152 -2.97 -3.05 10.69
C GLY A 152 -4.48 -3.11 10.55
N GLN A 153 -5.13 -3.56 11.61
CA GLN A 153 -6.58 -3.72 11.66
C GLN A 153 -7.28 -2.36 11.65
N MET A 154 -8.28 -2.23 10.79
CA MET A 154 -9.24 -1.13 10.77
C MET A 154 -10.52 -1.58 11.48
N PHE A 155 -11.17 -0.66 12.19
CA PHE A 155 -12.51 -0.89 12.75
C PHE A 155 -13.58 -0.77 11.66
N ALA A 156 -14.79 -1.23 11.97
CA ALA A 156 -15.89 -1.27 11.00
C ALA A 156 -16.19 0.12 10.40
N GLU A 157 -16.17 1.16 11.24
CA GLU A 157 -16.42 2.54 10.85
C GLU A 157 -15.35 3.04 9.85
N ASP A 158 -14.07 2.72 10.11
CA ASP A 158 -12.96 3.13 9.26
C ASP A 158 -13.02 2.42 7.89
N VAL A 159 -13.36 1.13 7.89
CA VAL A 159 -13.57 0.39 6.64
C VAL A 159 -14.71 0.99 5.82
N GLN A 160 -15.85 1.30 6.46
CA GLN A 160 -16.99 1.93 5.77
C GLN A 160 -16.67 3.35 5.28
N ALA A 161 -15.81 4.09 6.00
CA ALA A 161 -15.37 5.43 5.61
C ALA A 161 -14.50 5.44 4.34
N LEU A 162 -13.98 4.29 3.86
CA LEU A 162 -13.28 4.19 2.57
C LEU A 162 -14.18 4.58 1.40
N SER A 163 -15.52 4.50 1.57
CA SER A 163 -16.50 4.93 0.57
C SER A 163 -16.48 6.44 0.28
N ARG A 164 -15.80 7.24 1.09
CA ARG A 164 -15.64 8.69 0.84
C ARG A 164 -14.90 9.03 -0.46
N TRP A 165 -14.20 8.07 -1.03
CA TRP A 165 -13.45 8.25 -2.27
C TRP A 165 -14.27 8.01 -3.55
N ILE A 166 -15.55 7.55 -3.43
CA ILE A 166 -16.46 7.28 -4.56
C ILE A 166 -16.89 8.55 -5.30
#